data_3a01814d2e36559e90c6fe3f94f869a7
#
_entry.id   3a01814d2e36559e90c6fe3f94f869a7
#
_cell.length_a   1.000
_cell.length_b   1.000
_cell.length_c   1.000
_cell.angle_alpha   90.00
_cell.angle_beta   90.00
_cell.angle_gamma   90.00
#
_symmetry.space_group_name_H-M   'P 1'
#
loop_
_entity.id
_entity.type
_entity.pdbx_description
1 polymer ?
#
loop_
_entity_poly.entity_id
_entity_poly.type
_entity_poly.pdbx_seq_one_letter_code
_entity_poly.pdbx_strand_id
1 'polypeptide(L)'
;IRFLAGNISKKRAKVALYARVSTDGQSTENQLQELRKVADQNGWQIAQEFVDHGISGAKGRDKRPAFDSMCKGVIRKEFDLIMTWSVDRLGRSLQHLVTFLDELHSKKIDLFLHQQGIDTTTPAGKMMFQMLGVFAEFERAMIKERINAGLSRARAQGKKLGRPRVSLEVESKIRELRSMGRGIRKIAGQLRVGVSTVKRVVDEQKVA
;
A
#
# COMPACT_ATOMS: atom_id res chain seq x y z
N ILE A 1 -4.73 55.88 6.48
CA ILE A 1 -4.12 55.12 5.35
C ILE A 1 -4.90 53.82 5.20
N ARG A 2 -5.84 53.76 4.22
CA ARG A 2 -6.61 52.56 3.88
C ARG A 2 -5.70 51.68 3.04
N PHE A 3 -5.28 50.55 3.59
CA PHE A 3 -4.70 49.45 2.82
C PHE A 3 -5.80 48.87 1.92
N LEU A 4 -5.67 49.05 0.63
CA LEU A 4 -6.44 48.35 -0.40
C LEU A 4 -6.08 46.85 -0.30
N ALA A 5 -6.91 46.05 0.37
CA ALA A 5 -6.86 44.63 0.27
C ALA A 5 -7.23 44.24 -1.18
N GLY A 6 -6.21 43.97 -1.97
CA GLY A 6 -6.38 43.42 -3.32
C GLY A 6 -7.17 42.12 -3.21
N ASN A 7 -8.36 42.10 -3.76
CA ASN A 7 -9.25 40.95 -3.84
C ASN A 7 -8.69 39.98 -4.91
N ILE A 8 -7.60 39.27 -4.57
CA ILE A 8 -7.15 38.12 -5.33
C ILE A 8 -8.17 37.02 -5.00
N SER A 9 -9.04 36.73 -5.94
CA SER A 9 -9.95 35.59 -5.90
C SER A 9 -9.13 34.34 -5.62
N LYS A 10 -8.97 33.99 -4.36
CA LYS A 10 -8.38 32.69 -3.95
C LYS A 10 -9.29 31.63 -4.50
N LYS A 11 -8.88 31.00 -5.60
CA LYS A 11 -9.56 29.83 -6.15
C LYS A 11 -9.79 28.87 -4.99
N ARG A 12 -11.05 28.58 -4.66
CA ARG A 12 -11.40 27.67 -3.58
C ARG A 12 -10.75 26.31 -3.88
N ALA A 13 -9.97 25.79 -2.93
CA ALA A 13 -9.32 24.48 -3.12
C ALA A 13 -10.40 23.41 -3.32
N LYS A 14 -10.25 22.61 -4.36
CA LYS A 14 -11.09 21.44 -4.63
C LYS A 14 -10.65 20.28 -3.77
N VAL A 15 -11.56 19.73 -2.99
CA VAL A 15 -11.26 18.70 -1.98
C VAL A 15 -11.90 17.38 -2.34
N ALA A 16 -11.14 16.30 -2.25
CA ALA A 16 -11.65 14.93 -2.22
C ALA A 16 -11.76 14.46 -0.77
N LEU A 17 -12.94 14.02 -0.35
CA LEU A 17 -13.13 13.35 0.94
C LEU A 17 -12.94 11.85 0.74
N TYR A 18 -12.13 11.21 1.61
CA TYR A 18 -12.00 9.77 1.63
C TYR A 18 -12.39 9.21 3.00
N ALA A 19 -13.30 8.25 2.97
CA ALA A 19 -13.72 7.51 4.16
C ALA A 19 -13.70 6.00 3.89
N ARG A 20 -13.43 5.23 4.95
CA ARG A 20 -13.50 3.78 4.93
C ARG A 20 -14.36 3.28 6.07
N VAL A 21 -15.38 2.54 5.74
CA VAL A 21 -16.35 1.97 6.68
C VAL A 21 -15.92 0.56 7.07
N SER A 22 -15.79 0.29 8.37
CA SER A 22 -16.00 -1.05 8.90
C SER A 22 -17.50 -1.31 8.97
N THR A 23 -17.94 -2.50 9.33
CA THR A 23 -19.35 -2.97 9.33
C THR A 23 -20.38 -2.09 10.06
N ASP A 24 -19.96 -1.12 10.88
CA ASP A 24 -20.82 -0.18 11.60
C ASP A 24 -20.97 1.14 10.81
N GLY A 25 -22.03 1.24 10.03
CA GLY A 25 -22.28 2.39 9.14
C GLY A 25 -22.46 3.75 9.84
N GLN A 26 -22.89 3.79 11.09
CA GLN A 26 -23.14 5.04 11.82
C GLN A 26 -21.88 5.86 12.12
N SER A 27 -20.75 5.22 12.40
CA SER A 27 -19.51 5.95 12.73
C SER A 27 -18.89 6.67 11.53
N THR A 28 -19.18 6.24 10.32
CA THR A 28 -18.60 6.79 9.10
C THR A 28 -19.31 8.03 8.62
N GLU A 29 -20.64 8.03 8.70
CA GLU A 29 -21.41 9.23 8.35
C GLU A 29 -21.05 10.38 9.29
N ASN A 30 -20.87 10.14 10.59
CA ASN A 30 -20.39 11.12 11.53
C ASN A 30 -18.99 11.67 11.15
N GLN A 31 -18.07 10.79 10.71
CA GLN A 31 -16.76 11.22 10.23
C GLN A 31 -16.85 12.09 8.98
N LEU A 32 -17.67 11.70 8.00
CA LEU A 32 -17.90 12.49 6.79
C LEU A 32 -18.55 13.83 7.11
N GLN A 33 -19.55 13.87 7.99
CA GLN A 33 -20.19 15.12 8.41
C GLN A 33 -19.19 16.09 9.05
N GLU A 34 -18.29 15.58 9.89
CA GLU A 34 -17.26 16.41 10.51
C GLU A 34 -16.26 16.93 9.48
N LEU A 35 -15.81 16.08 8.53
CA LEU A 35 -14.95 16.51 7.43
C LEU A 35 -15.62 17.54 6.54
N ARG A 36 -16.92 17.41 6.25
CA ARG A 36 -17.72 18.42 5.49
C ARG A 36 -17.77 19.75 6.22
N LYS A 37 -17.97 19.76 7.55
CA LYS A 37 -17.93 20.98 8.38
C LYS A 37 -16.58 21.66 8.31
N VAL A 38 -15.50 20.88 8.45
CA VAL A 38 -14.13 21.42 8.35
C VAL A 38 -13.86 22.01 6.97
N ALA A 39 -14.31 21.35 5.90
CA ALA A 39 -14.17 21.87 4.54
C ALA A 39 -14.91 23.19 4.37
N ASP A 40 -16.14 23.29 4.89
CA ASP A 40 -16.96 24.52 4.84
C ASP A 40 -16.30 25.66 5.63
N GLN A 41 -15.84 25.39 6.86
CA GLN A 41 -15.15 26.38 7.70
C GLN A 41 -13.88 26.94 7.05
N ASN A 42 -13.17 26.15 6.25
CA ASN A 42 -11.99 26.57 5.52
C ASN A 42 -12.31 27.15 4.12
N GLY A 43 -13.59 27.20 3.75
CA GLY A 43 -14.02 27.66 2.43
C GLY A 43 -13.57 26.75 1.29
N TRP A 44 -13.31 25.48 1.54
CA TRP A 44 -12.94 24.50 0.54
C TRP A 44 -14.17 23.94 -0.17
N GLN A 45 -14.03 23.64 -1.46
CA GLN A 45 -15.11 23.07 -2.26
C GLN A 45 -14.96 21.56 -2.35
N ILE A 46 -15.90 20.81 -1.79
CA ILE A 46 -15.93 19.36 -1.93
C ILE A 46 -16.23 19.01 -3.38
N ALA A 47 -15.25 18.41 -4.07
CA ALA A 47 -15.38 17.97 -5.45
C ALA A 47 -16.00 16.59 -5.53
N GLN A 48 -15.57 15.66 -4.64
CA GLN A 48 -16.04 14.29 -4.65
C GLN A 48 -15.80 13.61 -3.30
N GLU A 49 -16.68 12.68 -2.96
CA GLU A 49 -16.55 11.78 -1.81
C GLU A 49 -16.29 10.35 -2.29
N PHE A 50 -15.31 9.72 -1.68
CA PHE A 50 -14.89 8.35 -1.96
C PHE A 50 -15.08 7.51 -0.69
N VAL A 51 -15.93 6.50 -0.76
CA VAL A 51 -16.27 5.67 0.41
C VAL A 51 -16.10 4.20 0.09
N ASP A 52 -15.22 3.52 0.81
CA ASP A 52 -15.06 2.07 0.75
C ASP A 52 -15.81 1.40 1.90
N HIS A 53 -16.75 0.50 1.58
CA HIS A 53 -17.60 -0.19 2.56
C HIS A 53 -17.08 -1.60 2.88
N GLY A 54 -17.04 -1.97 4.16
CA GLY A 54 -16.76 -3.34 4.62
C GLY A 54 -15.36 -3.87 4.29
N ILE A 55 -14.41 -2.99 3.94
CA ILE A 55 -13.09 -3.39 3.49
C ILE A 55 -12.05 -3.12 4.56
N SER A 56 -11.30 -4.17 4.96
CA SER A 56 -10.16 -4.01 5.87
C SER A 56 -9.04 -3.19 5.21
N GLY A 57 -8.47 -2.21 5.93
CA GLY A 57 -7.33 -1.42 5.44
C GLY A 57 -6.04 -2.24 5.18
N ALA A 58 -6.02 -3.54 5.55
CA ALA A 58 -4.93 -4.46 5.22
C ALA A 58 -5.00 -4.96 3.76
N LYS A 59 -6.14 -4.79 3.08
CA LYS A 59 -6.30 -5.16 1.67
C LYS A 59 -5.67 -4.08 0.80
N GLY A 60 -4.96 -4.52 -0.25
CA GLY A 60 -4.30 -3.64 -1.20
C GLY A 60 -5.26 -2.71 -1.96
N ARG A 61 -4.70 -1.83 -2.78
CA ARG A 61 -5.42 -0.84 -3.59
C ARG A 61 -6.47 -1.49 -4.51
N ASP A 62 -6.15 -2.66 -5.06
CA ASP A 62 -7.00 -3.49 -5.94
C ASP A 62 -8.33 -3.92 -5.31
N LYS A 63 -8.39 -3.97 -3.99
CA LYS A 63 -9.60 -4.36 -3.22
C LYS A 63 -10.31 -3.16 -2.57
N ARG A 64 -9.94 -1.95 -2.93
CA ARG A 64 -10.48 -0.68 -2.41
C ARG A 64 -10.88 0.21 -3.59
N PRO A 65 -12.03 -0.04 -4.22
CA PRO A 65 -12.42 0.61 -5.47
C PRO A 65 -12.55 2.14 -5.34
N ALA A 66 -13.07 2.65 -4.21
CA ALA A 66 -13.16 4.07 -3.98
C ALA A 66 -11.78 4.71 -3.79
N PHE A 67 -10.89 4.06 -3.03
CA PHE A 67 -9.50 4.50 -2.89
C PHE A 67 -8.75 4.50 -4.23
N ASP A 68 -8.91 3.45 -5.04
CA ASP A 68 -8.29 3.38 -6.38
C ASP A 68 -8.82 4.49 -7.29
N SER A 69 -10.12 4.77 -7.26
CA SER A 69 -10.73 5.88 -8.01
C SER A 69 -10.18 7.23 -7.56
N MET A 70 -10.03 7.47 -6.25
CA MET A 70 -9.40 8.66 -5.70
C MET A 70 -7.95 8.79 -6.19
N CYS A 71 -7.15 7.72 -6.16
CA CYS A 71 -5.78 7.73 -6.67
C CYS A 71 -5.73 8.06 -8.17
N LYS A 72 -6.67 7.59 -8.96
CA LYS A 72 -6.80 7.98 -10.37
C LYS A 72 -7.08 9.47 -10.53
N GLY A 73 -7.95 10.03 -9.66
CA GLY A 73 -8.21 11.47 -9.60
C GLY A 73 -6.96 12.28 -9.20
N VAL A 74 -6.12 11.77 -8.29
CA VAL A 74 -4.80 12.34 -7.96
C VAL A 74 -3.92 12.47 -9.21
N ILE A 75 -3.82 11.38 -9.97
CA ILE A 75 -3.00 11.37 -11.20
C ILE A 75 -3.49 12.42 -12.20
N ARG A 76 -4.82 12.60 -12.32
CA ARG A 76 -5.46 13.55 -13.23
C ARG A 76 -5.53 14.98 -12.69
N LYS A 77 -5.12 15.20 -11.42
CA LYS A 77 -5.23 16.50 -10.73
C LYS A 77 -6.66 17.05 -10.68
N GLU A 78 -7.62 16.18 -10.37
CA GLU A 78 -9.04 16.56 -10.29
C GLU A 78 -9.36 17.36 -9.03
N PHE A 79 -8.48 17.30 -8.00
CA PHE A 79 -8.58 18.01 -6.73
C PHE A 79 -7.22 18.50 -6.26
N ASP A 80 -7.24 19.48 -5.36
CA ASP A 80 -6.05 20.16 -4.83
C ASP A 80 -5.68 19.60 -3.42
N LEU A 81 -6.64 18.99 -2.72
CA LEU A 81 -6.51 18.52 -1.35
C LEU A 81 -7.29 17.21 -1.15
N ILE A 82 -6.71 16.27 -0.44
CA ILE A 82 -7.42 15.09 0.07
C ILE A 82 -7.66 15.27 1.56
N MET A 83 -8.90 15.01 2.00
CA MET A 83 -9.25 14.96 3.41
C MET A 83 -9.66 13.55 3.81
N THR A 84 -9.17 13.11 4.96
CA THR A 84 -9.62 11.86 5.56
C THR A 84 -9.63 11.98 7.09
N TRP A 85 -10.41 11.11 7.73
CA TRP A 85 -10.52 11.09 9.18
C TRP A 85 -9.19 10.83 9.88
N SER A 86 -8.46 9.83 9.41
CA SER A 86 -7.18 9.43 10.03
C SER A 86 -6.29 8.69 9.04
N VAL A 87 -5.01 8.63 9.35
CA VAL A 87 -3.97 8.01 8.53
C VAL A 87 -4.22 6.53 8.26
N ASP A 88 -4.84 5.79 9.19
CA ASP A 88 -5.17 4.37 9.04
C ASP A 88 -6.29 4.13 8.02
N ARG A 89 -7.03 5.16 7.62
CA ARG A 89 -7.98 5.08 6.51
C ARG A 89 -7.25 4.98 5.17
N LEU A 90 -6.14 5.67 5.01
CA LEU A 90 -5.32 5.65 3.79
C LEU A 90 -4.56 4.33 3.64
N GLY A 91 -3.98 3.79 4.72
CA GLY A 91 -3.29 2.51 4.70
C GLY A 91 -2.90 2.02 6.09
N ARG A 92 -2.80 0.70 6.26
CA ARG A 92 -2.27 0.09 7.50
C ARG A 92 -0.78 -0.20 7.42
N SER A 93 -0.24 -0.28 6.23
CA SER A 93 1.19 -0.46 6.01
C SER A 93 1.82 0.90 5.83
N LEU A 94 2.82 1.18 6.64
CA LEU A 94 3.63 2.39 6.52
C LEU A 94 4.19 2.55 5.11
N GLN A 95 4.56 1.45 4.46
CA GLN A 95 5.05 1.44 3.08
C GLN A 95 4.02 1.98 2.08
N HIS A 96 2.77 1.53 2.17
CA HIS A 96 1.69 2.03 1.30
C HIS A 96 1.41 3.51 1.55
N LEU A 97 1.47 3.91 2.82
CA LEU A 97 1.29 5.31 3.19
C LEU A 97 2.38 6.18 2.56
N VAL A 98 3.65 5.86 2.77
CA VAL A 98 4.77 6.62 2.20
C VAL A 98 4.67 6.71 0.68
N THR A 99 4.41 5.60 -0.01
CA THR A 99 4.24 5.61 -1.46
C THR A 99 3.09 6.54 -1.90
N PHE A 100 1.96 6.50 -1.19
CA PHE A 100 0.84 7.38 -1.47
C PHE A 100 1.18 8.86 -1.21
N LEU A 101 1.91 9.13 -0.15
CA LEU A 101 2.38 10.47 0.20
C LEU A 101 3.34 11.04 -0.85
N ASP A 102 4.28 10.24 -1.35
CA ASP A 102 5.18 10.60 -2.43
C ASP A 102 4.40 10.92 -3.71
N GLU A 103 3.35 10.12 -4.01
CA GLU A 103 2.45 10.36 -5.13
C GLU A 103 1.73 11.72 -5.00
N LEU A 104 1.18 12.03 -3.83
CA LEU A 104 0.55 13.33 -3.55
C LEU A 104 1.53 14.49 -3.70
N HIS A 105 2.72 14.36 -3.11
CA HIS A 105 3.76 15.38 -3.19
C HIS A 105 4.19 15.64 -4.63
N SER A 106 4.42 14.59 -5.42
CA SER A 106 4.79 14.72 -6.84
C SER A 106 3.74 15.45 -7.66
N LYS A 107 2.47 15.31 -7.28
CA LYS A 107 1.32 15.95 -7.94
C LYS A 107 0.97 17.32 -7.34
N LYS A 108 1.64 17.73 -6.26
CA LYS A 108 1.35 18.96 -5.50
C LYS A 108 -0.09 18.97 -4.98
N ILE A 109 -0.55 17.84 -4.48
CA ILE A 109 -1.85 17.68 -3.83
C ILE A 109 -1.60 17.64 -2.33
N ASP A 110 -2.30 18.47 -1.60
CA ASP A 110 -2.21 18.55 -0.14
C ASP A 110 -3.01 17.44 0.55
N LEU A 111 -2.74 17.21 1.83
CA LEU A 111 -3.41 16.23 2.66
C LEU A 111 -3.85 16.84 3.98
N PHE A 112 -5.10 16.54 4.36
CA PHE A 112 -5.65 16.89 5.66
C PHE A 112 -6.05 15.63 6.41
N LEU A 113 -5.45 15.41 7.59
CA LEU A 113 -5.75 14.30 8.50
C LEU A 113 -6.41 14.86 9.76
N HIS A 114 -7.73 14.68 9.86
CA HIS A 114 -8.53 15.30 10.91
C HIS A 114 -8.07 14.89 12.31
N GLN A 115 -7.98 13.58 12.57
CA GLN A 115 -7.65 13.06 13.91
C GLN A 115 -6.22 13.39 14.35
N GLN A 116 -5.28 13.47 13.41
CA GLN A 116 -3.89 13.80 13.71
C GLN A 116 -3.63 15.31 13.72
N GLY A 117 -4.59 16.14 13.31
CA GLY A 117 -4.42 17.57 13.18
C GLY A 117 -3.35 17.97 12.15
N ILE A 118 -3.11 17.13 11.13
CA ILE A 118 -2.11 17.38 10.09
C ILE A 118 -2.78 18.03 8.89
N ASP A 119 -2.31 19.23 8.57
CA ASP A 119 -2.74 20.02 7.42
C ASP A 119 -1.52 20.43 6.60
N THR A 120 -1.28 19.76 5.47
CA THR A 120 -0.13 20.05 4.61
C THR A 120 -0.29 21.31 3.77
N THR A 121 -1.43 22.02 3.84
CA THR A 121 -1.55 23.36 3.27
C THR A 121 -0.74 24.37 4.07
N THR A 122 -0.43 24.05 5.33
CA THR A 122 0.39 24.88 6.24
C THR A 122 1.86 24.45 6.22
N PRO A 123 2.82 25.37 6.45
CA PRO A 123 4.23 25.01 6.56
C PRO A 123 4.51 24.00 7.69
N ALA A 124 3.86 24.17 8.85
CA ALA A 124 4.00 23.26 10.00
C ALA A 124 3.48 21.86 9.67
N GLY A 125 2.32 21.73 9.03
CA GLY A 125 1.78 20.45 8.61
C GLY A 125 2.64 19.78 7.53
N LYS A 126 3.22 20.54 6.58
CA LYS A 126 4.20 20.02 5.62
C LYS A 126 5.43 19.44 6.32
N MET A 127 5.96 20.14 7.31
CA MET A 127 7.10 19.67 8.09
C MET A 127 6.75 18.39 8.87
N MET A 128 5.61 18.36 9.58
CA MET A 128 5.14 17.15 10.27
C MET A 128 4.98 15.97 9.33
N PHE A 129 4.43 16.22 8.16
CA PHE A 129 4.24 15.23 7.12
C PHE A 129 5.58 14.66 6.61
N GLN A 130 6.57 15.51 6.35
CA GLN A 130 7.91 15.08 5.95
C GLN A 130 8.58 14.25 7.06
N MET A 131 8.42 14.64 8.31
CA MET A 131 8.93 13.87 9.45
C MET A 131 8.30 12.47 9.51
N LEU A 132 6.99 12.34 9.28
CA LEU A 132 6.32 11.04 9.20
C LEU A 132 6.94 10.17 8.10
N GLY A 133 7.26 10.75 6.94
CA GLY A 133 7.96 10.06 5.85
C GLY A 133 9.32 9.52 6.30
N VAL A 134 10.14 10.35 6.94
CA VAL A 134 11.46 9.94 7.45
C VAL A 134 11.35 8.84 8.50
N PHE A 135 10.41 8.96 9.46
CA PHE A 135 10.16 7.89 10.43
C PHE A 135 9.73 6.59 9.77
N ALA A 136 8.93 6.68 8.73
CA ALA A 136 8.48 5.53 7.95
C ALA A 136 9.63 4.80 7.26
N GLU A 137 10.57 5.54 6.68
CA GLU A 137 11.78 4.97 6.06
C GLU A 137 12.70 4.33 7.11
N PHE A 138 12.88 5.01 8.24
CA PHE A 138 13.67 4.49 9.36
C PHE A 138 13.10 3.16 9.88
N GLU A 139 11.79 3.09 10.14
CA GLU A 139 11.15 1.86 10.60
C GLU A 139 11.30 0.72 9.58
N ARG A 140 11.17 1.02 8.28
CA ARG A 140 11.41 0.04 7.20
C ARG A 140 12.84 -0.48 7.21
N ALA A 141 13.82 0.40 7.39
CA ALA A 141 15.22 0.02 7.49
C ALA A 141 15.47 -0.90 8.67
N MET A 142 14.92 -0.56 9.85
CA MET A 142 15.02 -1.37 11.06
C MET A 142 14.38 -2.76 10.91
N ILE A 143 13.20 -2.85 10.26
CA ILE A 143 12.54 -4.12 9.98
C ILE A 143 13.42 -4.97 9.05
N LYS A 144 13.95 -4.39 7.97
CA LYS A 144 14.83 -5.08 7.02
C LYS A 144 16.10 -5.59 7.70
N GLU A 145 16.71 -4.78 8.54
CA GLU A 145 17.89 -5.17 9.32
C GLU A 145 17.58 -6.36 10.25
N ARG A 146 16.47 -6.30 10.99
CA ARG A 146 16.02 -7.40 11.87
C ARG A 146 15.77 -8.70 11.10
N ILE A 147 15.14 -8.61 9.92
CA ILE A 147 14.92 -9.77 9.04
C ILE A 147 16.26 -10.33 8.57
N ASN A 148 17.19 -9.50 8.10
CA ASN A 148 18.49 -9.93 7.63
C ASN A 148 19.32 -10.58 8.74
N ALA A 149 19.31 -10.02 9.95
CA ALA A 149 19.96 -10.60 11.12
C ALA A 149 19.34 -11.96 11.48
N GLY A 150 18.01 -12.08 11.41
CA GLY A 150 17.31 -13.35 11.59
C GLY A 150 17.70 -14.41 10.56
N LEU A 151 17.76 -14.03 9.29
CA LEU A 151 18.17 -14.92 8.19
C LEU A 151 19.64 -15.35 8.32
N SER A 152 20.53 -14.43 8.69
CA SER A 152 21.95 -14.73 8.95
C SER A 152 22.11 -15.72 10.10
N ARG A 153 21.38 -15.53 11.20
CA ARG A 153 21.37 -16.46 12.34
C ARG A 153 20.85 -17.85 11.95
N ALA A 154 19.77 -17.89 11.17
CA ALA A 154 19.22 -19.16 10.71
C ALA A 154 20.21 -19.93 9.79
N ARG A 155 20.93 -19.20 8.92
CA ARG A 155 21.99 -19.79 8.08
C ARG A 155 23.16 -20.32 8.93
N ALA A 156 23.59 -19.55 9.93
CA ALA A 156 24.64 -19.96 10.85
C ALA A 156 24.26 -21.24 11.66
N GLN A 157 22.96 -21.42 11.92
CA GLN A 157 22.40 -22.63 12.55
C GLN A 157 22.19 -23.78 11.55
N GLY A 158 22.65 -23.66 10.31
CA GLY A 158 22.49 -24.72 9.30
C GLY A 158 21.06 -24.87 8.75
N LYS A 159 20.13 -23.98 9.09
CA LYS A 159 18.74 -24.05 8.59
C LYS A 159 18.70 -23.73 7.10
N LYS A 160 18.16 -24.65 6.32
CA LYS A 160 17.90 -24.41 4.89
C LYS A 160 16.76 -23.44 4.74
N LEU A 161 17.03 -22.25 4.18
CA LEU A 161 16.05 -21.22 3.91
C LEU A 161 15.41 -21.47 2.55
N GLY A 162 14.15 -21.06 2.42
CA GLY A 162 13.37 -21.16 1.19
C GLY A 162 12.29 -22.24 1.23
N ARG A 163 11.70 -22.53 0.08
CA ARG A 163 10.65 -23.55 -0.03
C ARG A 163 11.24 -24.94 0.25
N PRO A 164 10.61 -25.75 1.13
CA PRO A 164 11.04 -27.13 1.37
C PRO A 164 11.15 -27.91 0.05
N ARG A 165 12.14 -28.80 -0.01
CA ARG A 165 12.26 -29.73 -1.14
C ARG A 165 11.06 -30.68 -1.13
N VAL A 166 10.68 -31.17 -2.30
CA VAL A 166 9.71 -32.24 -2.43
C VAL A 166 10.28 -33.53 -1.82
N SER A 167 9.40 -34.45 -1.41
CA SER A 167 9.85 -35.72 -0.81
C SER A 167 10.73 -36.54 -1.76
N LEU A 168 11.59 -37.38 -1.19
CA LEU A 168 12.46 -38.25 -1.99
C LEU A 168 11.66 -39.18 -2.92
N GLU A 169 10.46 -39.58 -2.50
CA GLU A 169 9.54 -40.36 -3.33
C GLU A 169 9.11 -39.60 -4.60
N VAL A 170 8.80 -38.31 -4.46
CA VAL A 170 8.43 -37.48 -5.59
C VAL A 170 9.66 -37.25 -6.50
N GLU A 171 10.85 -37.03 -5.94
CA GLU A 171 12.08 -36.90 -6.73
C GLU A 171 12.39 -38.19 -7.50
N SER A 172 12.25 -39.39 -6.86
CA SER A 172 12.40 -40.67 -7.50
C SER A 172 11.42 -40.86 -8.66
N LYS A 173 10.16 -40.51 -8.44
CA LYS A 173 9.11 -40.61 -9.46
C LYS A 173 9.34 -39.65 -10.66
N ILE A 174 9.92 -38.48 -10.39
CA ILE A 174 10.35 -37.56 -11.46
C ILE A 174 11.44 -38.21 -12.33
N ARG A 175 12.43 -38.84 -11.71
CA ARG A 175 13.54 -39.51 -12.42
C ARG A 175 13.05 -40.68 -13.25
N GLU A 176 12.17 -41.53 -12.70
CA GLU A 176 11.52 -42.64 -13.38
C GLU A 176 10.73 -42.19 -14.61
N LEU A 177 9.84 -41.21 -14.45
CA LEU A 177 9.07 -40.69 -15.57
C LEU A 177 9.94 -40.01 -16.64
N ARG A 178 11.06 -39.44 -16.23
CA ARG A 178 12.04 -38.87 -17.18
C ARG A 178 12.80 -39.92 -17.95
N SER A 179 13.21 -41.04 -17.33
CA SER A 179 13.84 -42.16 -18.04
C SER A 179 12.92 -42.83 -19.06
N MET A 180 11.61 -42.78 -18.81
CA MET A 180 10.58 -43.22 -19.77
C MET A 180 10.33 -42.21 -20.94
N GLY A 181 11.17 -41.15 -21.06
CA GLY A 181 11.09 -40.15 -22.13
C GLY A 181 10.00 -39.10 -21.94
N ARG A 182 9.32 -39.02 -20.80
CA ARG A 182 8.28 -37.99 -20.58
C ARG A 182 8.85 -36.59 -20.50
N GLY A 183 8.14 -35.64 -21.11
CA GLY A 183 8.50 -34.23 -21.11
C GLY A 183 8.29 -33.56 -19.75
N ILE A 184 9.15 -32.60 -19.37
CA ILE A 184 9.16 -31.89 -18.08
C ILE A 184 7.79 -31.32 -17.70
N ARG A 185 7.07 -30.69 -18.65
CA ARG A 185 5.74 -30.12 -18.38
C ARG A 185 4.68 -31.20 -18.08
N LYS A 186 4.75 -32.35 -18.76
CA LYS A 186 3.84 -33.48 -18.51
C LYS A 186 4.09 -34.09 -17.13
N ILE A 187 5.36 -34.27 -16.74
CA ILE A 187 5.76 -34.75 -15.40
C ILE A 187 5.27 -33.78 -14.31
N ALA A 188 5.48 -32.47 -14.50
CA ALA A 188 5.04 -31.43 -13.57
C ALA A 188 3.52 -31.47 -13.33
N GLY A 189 2.73 -31.58 -14.39
CA GLY A 189 1.26 -31.71 -14.32
C GLY A 189 0.82 -33.00 -13.64
N GLN A 190 1.42 -34.15 -13.99
CA GLN A 190 1.08 -35.45 -13.43
C GLN A 190 1.34 -35.56 -11.93
N LEU A 191 2.47 -35.01 -11.45
CA LEU A 191 2.89 -35.06 -10.03
C LEU A 191 2.43 -33.82 -9.25
N ARG A 192 1.72 -32.89 -9.88
CA ARG A 192 1.27 -31.60 -9.28
C ARG A 192 2.41 -30.81 -8.61
N VAL A 193 3.58 -30.80 -9.24
CA VAL A 193 4.75 -30.04 -8.81
C VAL A 193 5.11 -28.94 -9.80
N GLY A 194 5.88 -27.95 -9.35
CA GLY A 194 6.33 -26.88 -10.25
C GLY A 194 7.28 -27.40 -11.33
N VAL A 195 7.20 -26.84 -12.54
CA VAL A 195 8.11 -27.15 -13.67
C VAL A 195 9.58 -26.95 -13.29
N SER A 196 9.87 -25.90 -12.51
CA SER A 196 11.23 -25.63 -11.96
C SER A 196 11.73 -26.75 -11.05
N THR A 197 10.84 -27.38 -10.27
CA THR A 197 11.18 -28.52 -9.40
C THR A 197 11.60 -29.73 -10.25
N VAL A 198 10.81 -30.05 -11.30
CA VAL A 198 11.13 -31.16 -12.20
C VAL A 198 12.46 -30.90 -12.92
N LYS A 199 12.66 -29.66 -13.42
CA LYS A 199 13.91 -29.28 -14.08
C LYS A 199 15.12 -29.47 -13.17
N ARG A 200 15.05 -28.96 -11.92
CA ARG A 200 16.12 -29.11 -10.94
C ARG A 200 16.49 -30.59 -10.71
N VAL A 201 15.49 -31.45 -10.45
CA VAL A 201 15.73 -32.89 -10.20
C VAL A 201 16.37 -33.60 -11.37
N VAL A 202 15.98 -33.24 -12.59
CA VAL A 202 16.54 -33.78 -13.85
C VAL A 202 17.99 -33.29 -14.07
N ASP A 203 18.25 -32.01 -13.78
CA ASP A 203 19.59 -31.41 -13.97
C ASP A 203 20.58 -31.94 -12.91
N GLU A 204 20.14 -32.15 -11.65
CA GLU A 204 20.96 -32.80 -10.60
C GLU A 204 21.37 -34.24 -10.98
N GLN A 205 20.59 -34.95 -11.77
CA GLN A 205 20.90 -36.31 -12.26
C GLN A 205 21.97 -36.32 -13.36
N LYS A 206 22.18 -35.21 -14.08
CA LYS A 206 23.19 -35.12 -15.16
C LYS A 206 24.59 -34.85 -14.63
N VAL A 207 24.69 -34.40 -13.38
CA VAL A 207 25.97 -33.97 -12.75
C VAL A 207 26.50 -35.07 -11.79
N ALA A 208 25.70 -36.08 -11.48
CA ALA A 208 26.08 -37.24 -10.68
C ALA A 208 26.40 -38.42 -11.60
#